data_af614030c4bf25e1e2ff19ca867c602c
#
_entry.id   af614030c4bf25e1e2ff19ca867c602c
#
_cell.length_a   1.000
_cell.length_b   1.000
_cell.length_c   1.000
_cell.angle_alpha   90.00
_cell.angle_beta   90.00
_cell.angle_gamma   90.00
#
_symmetry.space_group_name_H-M   'P 1'
#
loop_
_entity.id
_entity.type
_entity.pdbx_description
1 polymer ?
#
loop_
_entity_poly.entity_id
_entity_poly.type
_entity_poly.pdbx_seq_one_letter_code
_entity_poly.pdbx_strand_id
1 'polypeptide(L)'
;MKLSDFVTVVKIEKGWSHEQKYKVTDKNGQSFLLRITPMEQYEQKKVEFENMQRVSQLGIPMCQPIEFGTCDEGVYSLQSWIDGRDLRDIAPELTEEVLYHYGQEAGKYLKKMHSIKAPEGMEDWESFFNRKMDRKIETYRNCELKYDGGEAFITYIEQNRHLLKGRPMTYQHGDYHTGNLMIDTEGNLVVIDFNRDDYGDPWEEFNRIVWCVQEAPPFASGMVNGYFDGEVPMEFWKLLALYISSNTLSSLPWAIPFGQGEIDVMKRQAADILDWYGGMTNVVPKWYRPQG
;
A
#
# COMPACT_ATOMS: atom_id res chain seq x y z
N MET A 1 -24.34 6.18 16.83
CA MET A 1 -24.71 5.00 16.01
C MET A 1 -24.58 3.75 16.85
N LYS A 2 -25.45 2.74 16.64
CA LYS A 2 -25.38 1.42 17.29
C LYS A 2 -25.49 0.34 16.20
N LEU A 3 -24.92 -0.82 16.44
CA LEU A 3 -25.05 -1.96 15.51
C LEU A 3 -26.53 -2.34 15.29
N SER A 4 -27.38 -2.12 16.29
CA SER A 4 -28.84 -2.35 16.20
C SER A 4 -29.58 -1.40 15.25
N ASP A 5 -28.94 -0.35 14.77
CA ASP A 5 -29.55 0.59 13.81
C ASP A 5 -29.61 0.01 12.38
N PHE A 6 -28.85 -1.10 12.15
CA PHE A 6 -28.80 -1.79 10.86
C PHE A 6 -29.68 -3.03 10.83
N VAL A 7 -30.21 -3.34 9.64
CA VAL A 7 -31.05 -4.53 9.40
C VAL A 7 -30.21 -5.81 9.40
N THR A 8 -29.01 -5.73 8.81
CA THR A 8 -28.04 -6.84 8.85
C THR A 8 -26.67 -6.35 9.28
N VAL A 9 -25.97 -7.20 10.05
CA VAL A 9 -24.61 -6.97 10.52
C VAL A 9 -23.83 -8.28 10.33
N VAL A 10 -22.85 -8.26 9.41
CA VAL A 10 -22.01 -9.44 9.12
C VAL A 10 -20.55 -9.07 9.40
N LYS A 11 -19.95 -9.79 10.35
CA LYS A 11 -18.53 -9.56 10.70
C LYS A 11 -17.62 -9.99 9.56
N ILE A 12 -16.57 -9.21 9.31
CA ILE A 12 -15.52 -9.49 8.32
C ILE A 12 -14.25 -9.89 9.06
N GLU A 13 -13.85 -11.13 8.88
CA GLU A 13 -12.65 -11.70 9.52
C GLU A 13 -11.38 -11.51 8.66
N LYS A 14 -11.52 -11.03 7.41
CA LYS A 14 -10.39 -10.85 6.47
C LYS A 14 -9.56 -9.63 6.85
N GLY A 15 -8.22 -9.77 6.82
CA GLY A 15 -7.24 -8.68 6.97
C GLY A 15 -6.42 -8.77 8.26
N TRP A 16 -5.36 -7.95 8.32
CA TRP A 16 -4.33 -7.97 9.38
C TRP A 16 -4.53 -6.86 10.43
N SER A 17 -5.54 -6.00 10.28
CA SER A 17 -5.81 -4.94 11.26
C SER A 17 -6.53 -5.52 12.49
N HIS A 18 -6.25 -4.93 13.67
CA HIS A 18 -6.98 -5.24 14.90
C HIS A 18 -8.36 -4.56 14.97
N GLU A 19 -8.80 -3.89 13.91
CA GLU A 19 -10.10 -3.25 13.82
C GLU A 19 -11.20 -4.28 13.69
N GLN A 20 -12.32 -4.04 14.34
CA GLN A 20 -13.54 -4.80 14.08
C GLN A 20 -14.19 -4.25 12.81
N LYS A 21 -14.41 -5.13 11.84
CA LYS A 21 -14.98 -4.77 10.53
C LYS A 21 -16.28 -5.50 10.32
N TYR A 22 -17.29 -4.78 9.80
CA TYR A 22 -18.61 -5.34 9.52
C TYR A 22 -19.13 -4.84 8.18
N LYS A 23 -19.72 -5.73 7.38
CA LYS A 23 -20.68 -5.36 6.35
C LYS A 23 -22.01 -5.13 7.04
N VAL A 24 -22.54 -3.92 6.94
CA VAL A 24 -23.83 -3.56 7.52
C VAL A 24 -24.78 -3.11 6.43
N THR A 25 -26.10 -3.37 6.59
CA THR A 25 -27.13 -2.94 5.63
C THR A 25 -28.21 -2.14 6.37
N ASP A 26 -28.54 -0.99 5.83
CA ASP A 26 -29.56 -0.11 6.36
C ASP A 26 -31.00 -0.56 5.98
N LYS A 27 -32.01 0.21 6.44
CA LYS A 27 -33.44 -0.04 6.18
C LYS A 27 -33.82 0.06 4.70
N ASN A 28 -33.02 0.75 3.89
CA ASN A 28 -33.23 0.95 2.47
C ASN A 28 -32.55 -0.15 1.62
N GLY A 29 -31.86 -1.10 2.28
CA GLY A 29 -31.12 -2.14 1.60
C GLY A 29 -29.72 -1.71 1.14
N GLN A 30 -29.25 -0.52 1.53
CA GLN A 30 -27.92 -0.03 1.19
C GLN A 30 -26.88 -0.65 2.13
N SER A 31 -25.79 -1.17 1.55
CA SER A 31 -24.68 -1.78 2.30
C SER A 31 -23.55 -0.79 2.54
N PHE A 32 -22.89 -0.93 3.68
CA PHE A 32 -21.74 -0.13 4.11
C PHE A 32 -20.67 -1.01 4.76
N LEU A 33 -19.43 -0.52 4.77
CA LEU A 33 -18.36 -1.03 5.59
C LEU A 33 -18.32 -0.20 6.90
N LEU A 34 -18.58 -0.84 8.02
CA LEU A 34 -18.42 -0.26 9.33
C LEU A 34 -17.13 -0.77 9.96
N ARG A 35 -16.26 0.15 10.40
CA ARG A 35 -15.04 -0.14 11.16
C ARG A 35 -15.19 0.42 12.57
N ILE A 36 -14.82 -0.37 13.58
CA ILE A 36 -14.83 0.05 14.99
C ILE A 36 -13.46 -0.21 15.60
N THR A 37 -12.94 0.78 16.30
CA THR A 37 -11.64 0.75 16.98
C THR A 37 -11.79 1.24 18.41
N PRO A 38 -10.85 0.90 19.33
CA PRO A 38 -10.86 1.43 20.69
C PRO A 38 -10.86 2.95 20.75
N MET A 39 -11.49 3.53 21.80
CA MET A 39 -11.62 4.98 21.98
C MET A 39 -10.27 5.71 22.03
N GLU A 40 -9.22 5.04 22.49
CA GLU A 40 -7.86 5.58 22.58
C GLU A 40 -7.30 5.99 21.21
N GLN A 41 -7.88 5.47 20.11
CA GLN A 41 -7.45 5.78 18.75
C GLN A 41 -8.27 6.92 18.11
N TYR A 42 -9.14 7.60 18.87
CA TYR A 42 -10.07 8.61 18.32
C TYR A 42 -9.37 9.67 17.45
N GLU A 43 -8.33 10.32 17.97
CA GLU A 43 -7.65 11.40 17.23
C GLU A 43 -6.96 10.86 15.96
N GLN A 44 -6.33 9.71 16.03
CA GLN A 44 -5.73 9.07 14.87
C GLN A 44 -6.78 8.74 13.80
N LYS A 45 -7.88 8.08 14.20
CA LYS A 45 -8.95 7.67 13.26
C LYS A 45 -9.71 8.85 12.67
N LYS A 46 -9.79 9.95 13.42
CA LYS A 46 -10.35 11.20 12.91
C LYS A 46 -9.49 11.77 11.78
N VAL A 47 -8.16 11.82 11.95
CA VAL A 47 -7.25 12.28 10.92
C VAL A 47 -7.29 11.38 9.69
N GLU A 48 -7.28 10.05 9.87
CA GLU A 48 -7.43 9.08 8.76
C GLU A 48 -8.73 9.33 7.98
N PHE A 49 -9.85 9.55 8.68
CA PHE A 49 -11.14 9.84 8.03
C PHE A 49 -11.14 11.19 7.28
N GLU A 50 -10.58 12.24 7.87
CA GLU A 50 -10.42 13.55 7.23
C GLU A 50 -9.53 13.47 5.98
N ASN A 51 -8.43 12.71 6.04
CA ASN A 51 -7.58 12.45 4.88
C ASN A 51 -8.34 11.70 3.78
N MET A 52 -9.12 10.68 4.16
CA MET A 52 -9.97 9.94 3.21
C MET A 52 -11.00 10.86 2.53
N GLN A 53 -11.59 11.82 3.27
CA GLN A 53 -12.46 12.85 2.70
C GLN A 53 -11.73 13.74 1.69
N ARG A 54 -10.47 14.11 1.96
CA ARG A 54 -9.65 14.89 1.01
C ARG A 54 -9.37 14.10 -0.27
N VAL A 55 -9.04 12.80 -0.15
CA VAL A 55 -8.81 11.93 -1.31
C VAL A 55 -10.08 11.75 -2.13
N SER A 56 -11.25 11.62 -1.49
CA SER A 56 -12.52 11.45 -2.19
C SER A 56 -12.87 12.62 -3.13
N GLN A 57 -12.34 13.81 -2.88
CA GLN A 57 -12.52 15.01 -3.71
C GLN A 57 -11.67 14.99 -4.99
N LEU A 58 -10.72 14.07 -5.13
CA LEU A 58 -9.85 13.97 -6.31
C LEU A 58 -10.51 13.26 -7.51
N GLY A 59 -11.75 12.79 -7.35
CA GLY A 59 -12.45 12.04 -8.39
C GLY A 59 -11.81 10.71 -8.71
N ILE A 60 -11.30 10.02 -7.69
CA ILE A 60 -10.76 8.65 -7.75
C ILE A 60 -11.90 7.71 -7.36
N PRO A 61 -12.17 6.63 -8.14
CA PRO A 61 -13.07 5.56 -7.70
C PRO A 61 -12.52 4.93 -6.40
N MET A 62 -13.25 5.06 -5.30
CA MET A 62 -12.84 4.58 -3.99
C MET A 62 -14.02 4.34 -3.07
N CYS A 63 -13.84 3.55 -2.01
CA CYS A 63 -14.81 3.51 -0.93
C CYS A 63 -14.96 4.91 -0.33
N GLN A 64 -16.20 5.42 -0.27
CA GLN A 64 -16.47 6.79 0.16
C GLN A 64 -16.59 6.90 1.67
N PRO A 65 -15.96 7.89 2.32
CA PRO A 65 -16.19 8.18 3.74
C PRO A 65 -17.59 8.77 3.94
N ILE A 66 -18.43 8.10 4.73
CA ILE A 66 -19.83 8.49 4.95
C ILE A 66 -20.01 9.19 6.29
N GLU A 67 -19.57 8.56 7.37
CA GLU A 67 -19.79 9.06 8.72
C GLU A 67 -18.63 8.64 9.64
N PHE A 68 -18.27 9.53 10.56
CA PHE A 68 -17.29 9.27 11.62
C PHE A 68 -17.88 9.70 12.96
N GLY A 69 -17.63 8.93 14.02
CA GLY A 69 -18.12 9.27 15.34
C GLY A 69 -17.77 8.24 16.41
N THR A 70 -18.52 8.28 17.51
CA THR A 70 -18.34 7.36 18.63
C THR A 70 -19.59 6.50 18.84
N CYS A 71 -19.40 5.29 19.35
CA CYS A 71 -20.42 4.33 19.73
C CYS A 71 -20.07 3.68 21.08
N ASP A 72 -20.93 2.80 21.58
CA ASP A 72 -20.71 2.14 22.87
C ASP A 72 -19.42 1.27 22.86
N GLU A 73 -19.02 0.77 21.68
CA GLU A 73 -17.84 -0.09 21.47
C GLU A 73 -16.54 0.69 21.18
N GLY A 74 -16.62 2.02 20.95
CA GLY A 74 -15.44 2.84 20.66
C GLY A 74 -15.67 3.91 19.59
N VAL A 75 -14.68 4.08 18.71
CA VAL A 75 -14.72 5.00 17.57
C VAL A 75 -15.12 4.24 16.33
N TYR A 76 -16.03 4.78 15.54
CA TYR A 76 -16.42 4.17 14.28
C TYR A 76 -16.14 5.07 13.06
N SER A 77 -15.87 4.42 11.92
CA SER A 77 -15.99 5.01 10.59
C SER A 77 -16.91 4.15 9.73
N LEU A 78 -17.86 4.82 9.05
CA LEU A 78 -18.76 4.23 8.08
C LEU A 78 -18.31 4.63 6.69
N GLN A 79 -18.14 3.64 5.81
CA GLN A 79 -17.69 3.83 4.43
C GLN A 79 -18.67 3.16 3.48
N SER A 80 -18.74 3.61 2.22
CA SER A 80 -19.53 2.91 1.21
C SER A 80 -19.01 1.47 1.04
N TRP A 81 -19.94 0.54 0.90
CA TRP A 81 -19.61 -0.83 0.49
C TRP A 81 -19.35 -0.88 -1.02
N ILE A 82 -18.28 -1.56 -1.41
CA ILE A 82 -17.98 -1.81 -2.83
C ILE A 82 -18.41 -3.23 -3.15
N ASP A 83 -19.41 -3.35 -4.06
CA ASP A 83 -19.78 -4.62 -4.63
C ASP A 83 -18.83 -4.94 -5.79
N GLY A 84 -18.04 -5.98 -5.63
CA GLY A 84 -16.99 -6.34 -6.57
C GLY A 84 -16.12 -7.49 -6.07
N ARG A 85 -14.98 -7.69 -6.73
CA ARG A 85 -14.00 -8.72 -6.39
C ARG A 85 -12.62 -8.08 -6.21
N ASP A 86 -11.85 -8.58 -5.26
CA ASP A 86 -10.46 -8.14 -5.09
C ASP A 86 -9.67 -8.40 -6.38
N LEU A 87 -8.90 -7.41 -6.83
CA LEU A 87 -8.08 -7.56 -8.04
C LEU A 87 -7.10 -8.72 -7.93
N ARG A 88 -6.52 -8.93 -6.75
CA ARG A 88 -5.66 -10.08 -6.46
C ARG A 88 -6.34 -11.41 -6.79
N ASP A 89 -7.60 -11.57 -6.40
CA ASP A 89 -8.31 -12.83 -6.56
C ASP A 89 -8.70 -13.11 -8.02
N ILE A 90 -8.94 -12.05 -8.82
CA ILE A 90 -9.34 -12.19 -10.23
C ILE A 90 -8.18 -12.05 -11.22
N ALA A 91 -7.02 -11.58 -10.80
CA ALA A 91 -5.88 -11.39 -11.69
C ALA A 91 -5.53 -12.61 -12.55
N PRO A 92 -5.60 -13.87 -12.03
CA PRO A 92 -5.36 -15.04 -12.86
C PRO A 92 -6.41 -15.30 -13.96
N GLU A 93 -7.58 -14.67 -13.87
CA GLU A 93 -8.69 -14.79 -14.84
C GLU A 93 -8.59 -13.75 -15.96
N LEU A 94 -7.73 -12.73 -15.81
CA LEU A 94 -7.62 -11.58 -16.71
C LEU A 94 -6.46 -11.75 -17.70
N THR A 95 -6.62 -11.12 -18.88
CA THR A 95 -5.52 -11.06 -19.87
C THR A 95 -4.44 -10.05 -19.43
N GLU A 96 -3.21 -10.23 -19.94
CA GLU A 96 -2.10 -9.30 -19.71
C GLU A 96 -2.45 -7.86 -20.08
N GLU A 97 -3.20 -7.66 -21.16
CA GLU A 97 -3.65 -6.34 -21.65
C GLU A 97 -4.60 -5.66 -20.65
N VAL A 98 -5.58 -6.42 -20.14
CA VAL A 98 -6.53 -5.91 -19.13
C VAL A 98 -5.82 -5.59 -17.83
N LEU A 99 -4.91 -6.45 -17.37
CA LEU A 99 -4.09 -6.20 -16.17
C LEU A 99 -3.23 -4.95 -16.34
N TYR A 100 -2.59 -4.78 -17.50
CA TYR A 100 -1.80 -3.60 -17.79
C TYR A 100 -2.65 -2.32 -17.78
N HIS A 101 -3.85 -2.36 -18.37
CA HIS A 101 -4.78 -1.24 -18.37
C HIS A 101 -5.20 -0.83 -16.94
N TYR A 102 -5.63 -1.79 -16.09
CA TYR A 102 -5.92 -1.52 -14.68
C TYR A 102 -4.69 -0.98 -13.94
N GLY A 103 -3.50 -1.47 -14.28
CA GLY A 103 -2.27 -0.90 -13.75
C GLY A 103 -2.12 0.58 -14.11
N GLN A 104 -2.35 0.95 -15.38
CA GLN A 104 -2.27 2.36 -15.80
C GLN A 104 -3.27 3.24 -15.03
N GLU A 105 -4.49 2.77 -14.79
CA GLU A 105 -5.47 3.49 -13.97
C GLU A 105 -5.00 3.62 -12.52
N ALA A 106 -4.50 2.53 -11.92
CA ALA A 106 -3.94 2.55 -10.57
C ALA A 106 -2.81 3.58 -10.44
N GLY A 107 -1.90 3.64 -11.41
CA GLY A 107 -0.83 4.63 -11.44
C GLY A 107 -1.34 6.07 -11.51
N LYS A 108 -2.37 6.33 -12.34
CA LYS A 108 -3.01 7.64 -12.45
C LYS A 108 -3.72 8.04 -11.15
N TYR A 109 -4.38 7.10 -10.47
CA TYR A 109 -5.02 7.36 -9.18
C TYR A 109 -3.99 7.71 -8.11
N LEU A 110 -2.90 6.95 -8.05
CA LEU A 110 -1.80 7.21 -7.14
C LEU A 110 -1.17 8.59 -7.38
N LYS A 111 -0.96 8.97 -8.65
CA LYS A 111 -0.47 10.31 -9.01
C LYS A 111 -1.39 11.42 -8.52
N LYS A 112 -2.72 11.22 -8.58
CA LYS A 112 -3.69 12.18 -8.03
C LYS A 112 -3.59 12.25 -6.50
N MET A 113 -3.51 11.12 -5.79
CA MET A 113 -3.34 11.11 -4.33
C MET A 113 -2.07 11.86 -3.91
N HIS A 114 -0.97 11.67 -4.61
CA HIS A 114 0.30 12.36 -4.38
C HIS A 114 0.27 13.86 -4.71
N SER A 115 -0.81 14.41 -5.25
CA SER A 115 -1.00 15.86 -5.37
C SER A 115 -1.33 16.54 -4.03
N ILE A 116 -1.75 15.77 -3.03
CA ILE A 116 -1.99 16.27 -1.67
C ILE A 116 -0.64 16.43 -0.98
N LYS A 117 -0.27 17.65 -0.68
CA LYS A 117 0.99 17.97 0.01
C LYS A 117 0.92 17.58 1.49
N ALA A 118 2.06 17.18 2.04
CA ALA A 118 2.20 17.00 3.47
C ALA A 118 1.95 18.31 4.24
N PRO A 119 1.46 18.25 5.50
CA PRO A 119 1.33 19.40 6.38
C PRO A 119 2.67 20.12 6.58
N GLU A 120 2.63 21.45 6.76
CA GLU A 120 3.82 22.23 7.09
C GLU A 120 4.38 21.84 8.46
N GLY A 121 5.69 21.94 8.62
CA GLY A 121 6.37 21.67 9.89
C GLY A 121 6.70 20.20 10.14
N MET A 122 6.40 19.29 9.21
CA MET A 122 6.89 17.92 9.29
C MET A 122 8.42 17.89 9.12
N GLU A 123 9.06 16.91 9.74
CA GLU A 123 10.48 16.63 9.53
C GLU A 123 10.74 16.31 8.05
N ASP A 124 11.90 16.71 7.53
CA ASP A 124 12.28 16.40 6.15
C ASP A 124 12.45 14.89 5.93
N TRP A 125 12.17 14.45 4.70
CA TRP A 125 12.17 13.04 4.35
C TRP A 125 13.54 12.38 4.50
N GLU A 126 14.63 13.08 4.14
CA GLU A 126 15.99 12.53 4.24
C GLU A 126 16.32 12.16 5.68
N SER A 127 16.10 13.08 6.62
CA SER A 127 16.36 12.86 8.05
C SER A 127 15.49 11.74 8.62
N PHE A 128 14.19 11.76 8.33
CA PHE A 128 13.25 10.76 8.79
C PHE A 128 13.58 9.37 8.25
N PHE A 129 13.77 9.25 6.93
CA PHE A 129 13.92 7.95 6.29
C PHE A 129 15.30 7.32 6.56
N ASN A 130 16.35 8.12 6.69
CA ASN A 130 17.66 7.61 7.12
C ASN A 130 17.57 6.93 8.49
N ARG A 131 16.94 7.55 9.49
CA ARG A 131 16.74 6.92 10.80
C ARG A 131 15.87 5.65 10.71
N LYS A 132 14.84 5.66 9.85
CA LYS A 132 13.99 4.50 9.58
C LYS A 132 14.82 3.34 9.01
N MET A 133 15.72 3.61 8.05
CA MET A 133 16.61 2.61 7.46
C MET A 133 17.64 2.08 8.46
N ASP A 134 18.28 2.95 9.24
CA ASP A 134 19.25 2.53 10.27
C ASP A 134 18.62 1.53 11.25
N ARG A 135 17.44 1.85 11.77
CA ARG A 135 16.69 0.95 12.66
C ARG A 135 16.34 -0.39 11.97
N LYS A 136 15.92 -0.36 10.69
CA LYS A 136 15.59 -1.58 9.95
C LYS A 136 16.82 -2.45 9.70
N ILE A 137 17.97 -1.85 9.35
CA ILE A 137 19.25 -2.54 9.18
C ILE A 137 19.69 -3.17 10.51
N GLU A 138 19.62 -2.41 11.61
CA GLU A 138 19.96 -2.92 12.94
C GLU A 138 19.05 -4.09 13.34
N THR A 139 17.73 -3.95 13.16
CA THR A 139 16.75 -5.01 13.46
C THR A 139 17.04 -6.26 12.63
N TYR A 140 17.33 -6.11 11.34
CA TYR A 140 17.69 -7.24 10.48
C TYR A 140 19.02 -7.89 10.89
N ARG A 141 20.04 -7.10 11.21
CA ARG A 141 21.33 -7.62 11.67
C ARG A 141 21.23 -8.41 12.98
N ASN A 142 20.33 -8.00 13.87
CA ASN A 142 20.07 -8.68 15.14
C ASN A 142 19.06 -9.85 15.01
N CYS A 143 18.39 -10.00 13.87
CA CYS A 143 17.47 -11.10 13.63
C CYS A 143 18.23 -12.43 13.50
N GLU A 144 17.72 -13.50 14.11
CA GLU A 144 18.33 -14.84 14.01
C GLU A 144 18.25 -15.40 12.58
N LEU A 145 17.18 -15.05 11.85
CA LEU A 145 16.98 -15.45 10.46
C LEU A 145 17.57 -14.42 9.51
N LYS A 146 18.08 -14.90 8.38
CA LYS A 146 18.62 -14.07 7.30
C LYS A 146 18.07 -14.50 5.96
N TYR A 147 18.06 -13.58 5.02
CA TYR A 147 17.85 -13.89 3.61
C TYR A 147 19.16 -14.36 2.98
N ASP A 148 19.08 -15.34 2.08
CA ASP A 148 20.19 -15.66 1.19
C ASP A 148 20.48 -14.44 0.30
N GLY A 149 21.70 -13.93 0.33
CA GLY A 149 22.08 -12.70 -0.38
C GLY A 149 21.56 -11.39 0.24
N GLY A 150 20.99 -11.41 1.47
CA GLY A 150 20.40 -10.26 2.11
C GLY A 150 21.32 -9.05 2.33
N GLU A 151 22.64 -9.26 2.39
CA GLU A 151 23.62 -8.17 2.46
C GLU A 151 23.62 -7.27 1.24
N ALA A 152 23.13 -7.75 0.08
CA ALA A 152 23.00 -6.92 -1.11
C ALA A 152 22.01 -5.76 -0.90
N PHE A 153 20.94 -5.97 -0.12
CA PHE A 153 19.99 -4.91 0.23
C PHE A 153 20.64 -3.83 1.09
N ILE A 154 21.43 -4.23 2.10
CA ILE A 154 22.14 -3.29 2.96
C ILE A 154 23.17 -2.49 2.16
N THR A 155 23.95 -3.18 1.33
CA THR A 155 24.95 -2.54 0.47
C THR A 155 24.30 -1.51 -0.47
N TYR A 156 23.16 -1.87 -1.08
CA TYR A 156 22.43 -0.96 -1.96
C TYR A 156 21.92 0.28 -1.21
N ILE A 157 21.37 0.11 -0.01
CA ILE A 157 20.92 1.22 0.84
C ILE A 157 22.08 2.17 1.13
N GLU A 158 23.21 1.64 1.63
CA GLU A 158 24.36 2.47 2.02
C GLU A 158 24.95 3.26 0.85
N GLN A 159 24.96 2.70 -0.36
CA GLN A 159 25.45 3.36 -1.56
C GLN A 159 24.50 4.44 -2.10
N ASN A 160 23.20 4.35 -1.80
CA ASN A 160 22.17 5.17 -2.44
C ASN A 160 21.41 6.11 -1.49
N ARG A 161 21.74 6.19 -0.19
CA ARG A 161 21.09 7.10 0.78
C ARG A 161 21.06 8.56 0.33
N HIS A 162 22.06 9.00 -0.41
CA HIS A 162 22.18 10.37 -0.93
C HIS A 162 21.03 10.76 -1.86
N LEU A 163 20.31 9.81 -2.44
CA LEU A 163 19.13 10.03 -3.30
C LEU A 163 17.92 10.56 -2.52
N LEU A 164 17.90 10.45 -1.19
CA LEU A 164 16.82 10.96 -0.35
C LEU A 164 16.83 12.46 -0.18
N LYS A 165 17.94 13.11 -0.56
CA LYS A 165 18.12 14.55 -0.37
C LYS A 165 17.10 15.37 -1.17
N GLY A 166 16.36 16.22 -0.44
CA GLY A 166 15.39 17.12 -1.06
C GLY A 166 14.14 16.44 -1.64
N ARG A 167 13.89 15.17 -1.29
CA ARG A 167 12.67 14.49 -1.73
C ARG A 167 11.43 15.17 -1.15
N PRO A 168 10.37 15.36 -1.97
CA PRO A 168 9.14 15.95 -1.49
C PRO A 168 8.39 14.98 -0.57
N MET A 169 7.46 15.52 0.22
CA MET A 169 6.53 14.73 1.01
C MET A 169 5.10 15.02 0.59
N THR A 170 4.35 13.96 0.32
CA THR A 170 2.94 14.00 -0.10
C THR A 170 2.15 12.97 0.69
N TYR A 171 0.83 13.04 0.60
CA TYR A 171 -0.03 11.98 1.10
C TYR A 171 0.30 10.65 0.43
N GLN A 172 0.31 9.59 1.21
CA GLN A 172 0.46 8.20 0.76
C GLN A 172 -0.74 7.38 1.24
N HIS A 173 -1.20 6.44 0.43
CA HIS A 173 -2.18 5.44 0.86
C HIS A 173 -1.58 4.49 1.92
N GLY A 174 -0.26 4.27 1.87
CA GLY A 174 0.52 3.50 2.82
C GLY A 174 0.49 1.97 2.63
N ASP A 175 -0.45 1.46 1.81
CA ASP A 175 -0.54 0.02 1.50
C ASP A 175 -1.11 -0.23 0.10
N TYR A 176 -0.61 0.49 -0.91
CA TYR A 176 -1.14 0.49 -2.28
C TYR A 176 -0.65 -0.70 -3.09
N HIS A 177 -1.47 -1.74 -3.19
CA HIS A 177 -1.19 -2.97 -3.95
C HIS A 177 -2.48 -3.67 -4.38
N THR A 178 -2.38 -4.73 -5.20
CA THR A 178 -3.52 -5.50 -5.76
C THR A 178 -4.53 -5.99 -4.73
N GLY A 179 -4.12 -6.26 -3.49
CA GLY A 179 -5.02 -6.69 -2.41
C GLY A 179 -5.87 -5.58 -1.80
N ASN A 180 -5.57 -4.30 -2.11
CA ASN A 180 -6.33 -3.13 -1.69
C ASN A 180 -6.97 -2.40 -2.86
N LEU A 181 -7.14 -3.13 -3.98
CA LEU A 181 -7.83 -2.70 -5.19
C LEU A 181 -8.92 -3.70 -5.52
N MET A 182 -10.08 -3.20 -5.92
CA MET A 182 -11.21 -4.03 -6.33
C MET A 182 -11.64 -3.70 -7.76
N ILE A 183 -12.21 -4.67 -8.44
CA ILE A 183 -12.99 -4.42 -9.66
C ILE A 183 -14.46 -4.51 -9.28
N ASP A 184 -15.19 -3.40 -9.46
CA ASP A 184 -16.60 -3.36 -9.14
C ASP A 184 -17.46 -4.11 -10.19
N THR A 185 -18.77 -4.17 -9.98
CA THR A 185 -19.71 -4.85 -10.88
C THR A 185 -19.83 -4.20 -12.26
N GLU A 186 -19.37 -2.97 -12.42
CA GLU A 186 -19.33 -2.24 -13.69
C GLU A 186 -17.98 -2.38 -14.42
N GLY A 187 -16.99 -3.02 -13.79
CA GLY A 187 -15.64 -3.21 -14.33
C GLY A 187 -14.67 -2.06 -14.04
N ASN A 188 -15.02 -1.16 -13.12
CA ASN A 188 -14.12 -0.08 -12.73
C ASN A 188 -13.13 -0.53 -11.66
N LEU A 189 -11.90 -0.02 -11.74
CA LEU A 189 -10.90 -0.18 -10.67
C LEU A 189 -11.24 0.76 -9.51
N VAL A 190 -11.37 0.23 -8.30
CA VAL A 190 -11.75 0.95 -7.08
C VAL A 190 -10.70 0.77 -5.99
N VAL A 191 -10.27 1.87 -5.37
CA VAL A 191 -9.30 1.85 -4.26
C VAL A 191 -10.02 1.67 -2.93
N ILE A 192 -9.51 0.79 -2.08
CA ILE A 192 -10.06 0.50 -0.74
C ILE A 192 -8.96 0.51 0.32
N ASP A 193 -9.34 0.48 1.59
CA ASP A 193 -8.48 0.26 2.76
C ASP A 193 -7.47 1.38 3.08
N PHE A 194 -7.99 2.59 3.29
CA PHE A 194 -7.24 3.82 3.61
C PHE A 194 -6.79 3.92 5.08
N ASN A 195 -6.56 2.82 5.79
CA ASN A 195 -6.27 2.80 7.23
C ASN A 195 -4.77 2.81 7.58
N ARG A 196 -3.90 2.98 6.59
CA ARG A 196 -2.43 3.05 6.74
C ARG A 196 -1.85 4.30 6.10
N ASP A 197 -2.71 5.29 5.86
CA ASP A 197 -2.28 6.54 5.24
C ASP A 197 -1.21 7.25 6.09
N ASP A 198 -0.28 7.89 5.39
CA ASP A 198 0.84 8.61 5.98
C ASP A 198 1.28 9.74 5.02
N TYR A 199 2.31 10.46 5.39
CA TYR A 199 2.96 11.45 4.53
C TYR A 199 4.43 11.08 4.33
N GLY A 200 4.84 11.00 3.06
CA GLY A 200 6.21 10.61 2.70
C GLY A 200 6.55 10.93 1.25
N ASP A 201 7.74 10.49 0.83
CA ASP A 201 8.12 10.59 -0.58
C ASP A 201 7.12 9.81 -1.44
N PRO A 202 6.47 10.47 -2.44
CA PRO A 202 5.50 9.81 -3.31
C PRO A 202 6.03 8.54 -3.98
N TRP A 203 7.33 8.43 -4.17
CA TRP A 203 7.92 7.24 -4.80
C TRP A 203 8.20 6.10 -3.80
N GLU A 204 8.22 6.40 -2.50
CA GLU A 204 8.30 5.35 -1.45
C GLU A 204 7.06 4.46 -1.44
N GLU A 205 5.89 5.00 -1.75
CA GLU A 205 4.63 4.25 -1.87
C GLU A 205 4.77 3.02 -2.78
N PHE A 206 5.58 3.14 -3.84
CA PHE A 206 5.82 2.02 -4.77
C PHE A 206 6.60 0.84 -4.15
N ASN A 207 7.07 0.91 -2.92
CA ASN A 207 7.72 -0.25 -2.29
C ASN A 207 6.80 -1.48 -2.22
N ARG A 208 5.48 -1.29 -2.22
CA ARG A 208 4.46 -2.35 -2.22
C ARG A 208 4.28 -3.03 -3.58
N ILE A 209 4.87 -2.48 -4.65
CA ILE A 209 4.78 -3.03 -6.02
C ILE A 209 5.27 -4.47 -6.11
N VAL A 210 6.13 -4.89 -5.19
CA VAL A 210 6.63 -6.27 -5.12
C VAL A 210 5.50 -7.31 -5.05
N TRP A 211 4.41 -7.00 -4.34
CA TRP A 211 3.23 -7.84 -4.30
C TRP A 211 2.50 -7.87 -5.64
N CYS A 212 2.38 -6.70 -6.29
CA CYS A 212 1.77 -6.60 -7.61
C CYS A 212 2.56 -7.39 -8.66
N VAL A 213 3.90 -7.36 -8.59
CA VAL A 213 4.76 -8.11 -9.52
C VAL A 213 4.59 -9.62 -9.33
N GLN A 214 4.55 -10.11 -8.10
CA GLN A 214 4.37 -11.54 -7.83
C GLN A 214 3.03 -12.08 -8.32
N GLU A 215 1.99 -11.25 -8.30
CA GLU A 215 0.62 -11.64 -8.66
C GLU A 215 0.29 -11.33 -10.13
N ALA A 216 0.72 -10.18 -10.63
CA ALA A 216 0.34 -9.65 -11.94
C ALA A 216 1.43 -8.69 -12.51
N PRO A 217 2.56 -9.20 -13.06
CA PRO A 217 3.62 -8.35 -13.60
C PRO A 217 3.16 -7.31 -14.64
N PRO A 218 2.18 -7.60 -15.53
CA PRO A 218 1.65 -6.59 -16.45
C PRO A 218 0.97 -5.42 -15.72
N PHE A 219 0.23 -5.68 -14.64
CA PHE A 219 -0.36 -4.65 -13.80
C PHE A 219 0.71 -3.74 -13.18
N ALA A 220 1.78 -4.32 -12.62
CA ALA A 220 2.87 -3.56 -12.02
C ALA A 220 3.56 -2.64 -13.05
N SER A 221 3.80 -3.13 -14.27
CA SER A 221 4.33 -2.30 -15.36
C SER A 221 3.38 -1.19 -15.76
N GLY A 222 2.09 -1.50 -15.87
CA GLY A 222 1.03 -0.52 -16.13
C GLY A 222 0.97 0.57 -15.06
N MET A 223 1.09 0.21 -13.77
CA MET A 223 1.05 1.15 -12.64
C MET A 223 2.19 2.18 -12.72
N VAL A 224 3.41 1.73 -13.01
CA VAL A 224 4.54 2.64 -13.22
C VAL A 224 4.30 3.52 -14.45
N ASN A 225 3.93 2.95 -15.59
CA ASN A 225 3.70 3.70 -16.83
C ASN A 225 2.55 4.69 -16.69
N GLY A 226 1.46 4.32 -16.01
CA GLY A 226 0.32 5.22 -15.74
C GLY A 226 0.65 6.38 -14.81
N TYR A 227 1.55 6.17 -13.85
CA TYR A 227 1.99 7.22 -12.94
C TYR A 227 2.88 8.26 -13.63
N PHE A 228 3.78 7.81 -14.51
CA PHE A 228 4.76 8.66 -15.20
C PHE A 228 4.38 9.04 -16.63
N ASP A 229 3.16 8.71 -17.09
CA ASP A 229 2.73 8.92 -18.48
C ASP A 229 3.70 8.28 -19.51
N GLY A 230 4.31 7.16 -19.12
CA GLY A 230 5.28 6.39 -19.93
C GLY A 230 6.74 6.87 -19.86
N GLU A 231 7.02 8.07 -19.34
CA GLU A 231 8.38 8.64 -19.23
C GLU A 231 8.96 8.46 -17.82
N VAL A 232 9.41 7.25 -17.50
CA VAL A 232 9.88 6.90 -16.15
C VAL A 232 11.31 7.40 -15.91
N PRO A 233 11.54 8.30 -14.94
CA PRO A 233 12.90 8.81 -14.65
C PRO A 233 13.82 7.70 -14.12
N MET A 234 15.08 7.70 -14.53
CA MET A 234 16.07 6.76 -13.99
C MET A 234 16.26 6.88 -12.47
N GLU A 235 16.07 8.08 -11.93
CA GLU A 235 16.12 8.33 -10.48
C GLU A 235 15.00 7.59 -9.72
N PHE A 236 13.81 7.47 -10.30
CA PHE A 236 12.73 6.67 -9.74
C PHE A 236 13.15 5.23 -9.52
N TRP A 237 13.78 4.61 -10.53
CA TRP A 237 14.21 3.21 -10.41
C TRP A 237 15.25 3.00 -9.32
N LYS A 238 16.19 3.93 -9.18
CA LYS A 238 17.19 3.90 -8.11
C LYS A 238 16.54 4.03 -6.73
N LEU A 239 15.61 4.97 -6.57
CA LEU A 239 14.86 5.17 -5.32
C LEU A 239 13.93 4.00 -5.03
N LEU A 240 13.23 3.46 -6.04
CA LEU A 240 12.39 2.27 -5.86
C LEU A 240 13.20 1.09 -5.31
N ALA A 241 14.38 0.82 -5.88
CA ALA A 241 15.25 -0.24 -5.39
C ALA A 241 15.72 0.02 -3.94
N LEU A 242 16.00 1.28 -3.56
CA LEU A 242 16.32 1.67 -2.19
C LEU A 242 15.13 1.39 -1.23
N TYR A 243 13.93 1.83 -1.61
CA TYR A 243 12.73 1.67 -0.78
C TYR A 243 12.33 0.20 -0.63
N ILE A 244 12.41 -0.59 -1.72
CA ILE A 244 12.18 -2.03 -1.68
C ILE A 244 13.22 -2.70 -0.77
N SER A 245 14.52 -2.37 -0.91
CA SER A 245 15.58 -2.91 -0.05
C SER A 245 15.30 -2.65 1.42
N SER A 246 14.96 -1.40 1.76
CA SER A 246 14.60 -1.01 3.14
C SER A 246 13.37 -1.76 3.66
N ASN A 247 12.34 -1.94 2.83
CA ASN A 247 11.13 -2.64 3.24
C ASN A 247 11.41 -4.14 3.44
N THR A 248 12.16 -4.76 2.54
CA THR A 248 12.51 -6.18 2.59
C THR A 248 13.26 -6.53 3.89
N LEU A 249 14.22 -5.71 4.32
CA LEU A 249 14.95 -5.94 5.57
C LEU A 249 14.04 -6.02 6.81
N SER A 250 12.95 -5.25 6.84
CA SER A 250 12.01 -5.27 7.96
C SER A 250 10.97 -6.39 7.87
N SER A 251 10.76 -6.96 6.70
CA SER A 251 9.71 -7.96 6.48
C SER A 251 10.02 -9.30 7.15
N LEU A 252 11.28 -9.72 7.20
CA LEU A 252 11.66 -10.99 7.84
C LEU A 252 11.47 -10.97 9.37
N PRO A 253 11.99 -9.98 10.11
CA PRO A 253 11.71 -9.85 11.54
C PRO A 253 10.21 -9.72 11.85
N TRP A 254 9.47 -9.03 10.99
CA TRP A 254 8.03 -8.89 11.11
C TRP A 254 7.30 -10.24 10.97
N ALA A 255 7.76 -11.12 10.08
CA ALA A 255 7.11 -12.40 9.81
C ALA A 255 7.26 -13.42 10.94
N ILE A 256 8.31 -13.33 11.76
CA ILE A 256 8.64 -14.33 12.80
C ILE A 256 7.47 -14.63 13.76
N PRO A 257 6.77 -13.63 14.33
CA PRO A 257 5.64 -13.89 15.22
C PRO A 257 4.45 -14.60 14.56
N PHE A 258 4.35 -14.54 13.23
CA PHE A 258 3.26 -15.16 12.46
C PHE A 258 3.56 -16.61 12.02
N GLY A 259 4.80 -17.08 12.24
CA GLY A 259 5.19 -18.46 12.02
C GLY A 259 5.80 -18.74 10.64
N GLN A 260 6.10 -20.04 10.42
CA GLN A 260 6.92 -20.47 9.28
C GLN A 260 6.31 -20.11 7.91
N GLY A 261 4.98 -20.13 7.79
CA GLY A 261 4.30 -19.77 6.54
C GLY A 261 4.66 -18.36 6.05
N GLU A 262 4.56 -17.36 6.95
CA GLU A 262 4.91 -15.97 6.62
C GLU A 262 6.42 -15.77 6.42
N ILE A 263 7.24 -16.47 7.19
CA ILE A 263 8.70 -16.48 6.99
C ILE A 263 9.03 -16.95 5.57
N ASP A 264 8.43 -18.03 5.11
CA ASP A 264 8.66 -18.59 3.77
C ASP A 264 8.17 -17.64 2.66
N VAL A 265 7.06 -16.93 2.89
CA VAL A 265 6.58 -15.89 1.98
C VAL A 265 7.62 -14.78 1.85
N MET A 266 8.13 -14.24 2.97
CA MET A 266 9.12 -13.15 2.93
C MET A 266 10.45 -13.60 2.32
N LYS A 267 10.88 -14.84 2.57
CA LYS A 267 12.10 -15.39 1.94
C LYS A 267 11.96 -15.54 0.43
N ARG A 268 10.83 -16.04 -0.06
CA ARG A 268 10.57 -16.11 -1.50
C ARG A 268 10.55 -14.72 -2.13
N GLN A 269 9.84 -13.77 -1.51
CA GLN A 269 9.79 -12.39 -2.01
C GLN A 269 11.18 -11.75 -2.09
N ALA A 270 12.03 -11.95 -1.08
CA ALA A 270 13.41 -11.45 -1.11
C ALA A 270 14.23 -12.09 -2.24
N ALA A 271 14.07 -13.40 -2.48
CA ALA A 271 14.73 -14.10 -3.57
C ALA A 271 14.26 -13.58 -4.96
N ASP A 272 12.95 -13.37 -5.12
CA ASP A 272 12.38 -12.78 -6.33
C ASP A 272 12.94 -11.38 -6.59
N ILE A 273 13.01 -10.52 -5.56
CA ILE A 273 13.57 -9.18 -5.67
C ILE A 273 15.05 -9.24 -6.10
N LEU A 274 15.84 -10.11 -5.49
CA LEU A 274 17.25 -10.28 -5.86
C LEU A 274 17.37 -10.76 -7.32
N ASP A 275 16.51 -11.66 -7.78
CA ASP A 275 16.49 -12.06 -9.19
C ASP A 275 16.09 -10.90 -10.10
N TRP A 276 15.02 -10.16 -9.79
CA TRP A 276 14.56 -9.03 -10.63
C TRP A 276 15.62 -7.95 -10.80
N TYR A 277 16.38 -7.69 -9.76
CA TYR A 277 17.42 -6.65 -9.74
C TYR A 277 18.85 -7.21 -9.97
N GLY A 278 19.00 -8.51 -10.34
CA GLY A 278 20.30 -9.11 -10.58
C GLY A 278 21.25 -9.00 -9.39
N GLY A 279 20.79 -9.37 -8.18
CA GLY A 279 21.55 -9.19 -6.94
C GLY A 279 21.74 -7.72 -6.54
N MET A 280 20.79 -6.85 -6.85
CA MET A 280 20.80 -5.40 -6.62
C MET A 280 21.84 -4.63 -7.46
N THR A 281 22.26 -5.19 -8.59
CA THR A 281 23.18 -4.52 -9.55
C THR A 281 22.47 -3.83 -10.70
N ASN A 282 21.27 -4.31 -11.07
CA ASN A 282 20.44 -3.68 -12.10
C ASN A 282 19.58 -2.59 -11.45
N VAL A 283 19.51 -1.42 -12.11
CA VAL A 283 18.66 -0.31 -11.62
C VAL A 283 17.21 -0.52 -12.04
N VAL A 284 16.97 -0.93 -13.29
CA VAL A 284 15.64 -1.24 -13.81
C VAL A 284 15.39 -2.74 -13.64
N PRO A 285 14.29 -3.13 -12.95
CA PRO A 285 14.01 -4.54 -12.70
C PRO A 285 13.54 -5.28 -13.95
N LYS A 286 13.81 -6.59 -14.02
CA LYS A 286 13.50 -7.46 -15.18
C LYS A 286 12.00 -7.52 -15.54
N TRP A 287 11.12 -7.32 -14.59
CA TRP A 287 9.67 -7.42 -14.80
C TRP A 287 9.07 -6.21 -15.51
N TYR A 288 9.78 -5.08 -15.49
CA TYR A 288 9.25 -3.86 -16.09
C TYR A 288 9.24 -3.93 -17.61
N ARG A 289 8.09 -3.57 -18.19
CA ARG A 289 7.89 -3.44 -19.63
C ARG A 289 7.65 -1.96 -19.94
N PRO A 290 8.58 -1.28 -20.65
CA PRO A 290 8.34 0.10 -21.11
C PRO A 290 7.07 0.17 -21.95
N GLN A 291 6.43 1.32 -21.92
CA GLN A 291 5.35 1.61 -22.85
C GLN A 291 5.98 1.74 -24.24
N GLY A 292 5.54 0.89 -25.19
CA GLY A 292 5.99 0.90 -26.59
C GLY A 292 5.36 2.04 -27.39
#